data_8daa6c59c87781ce5cf0ffb9a439eeee
#
_entry.id   8daa6c59c87781ce5cf0ffb9a439eeee
#
_cell.length_a   1.000
_cell.length_b   1.000
_cell.length_c   1.000
_cell.angle_alpha   90.00
_cell.angle_beta   90.00
_cell.angle_gamma   90.00
#
_symmetry.space_group_name_H-M   'P 1'
#
loop_
_entity.id
_entity.type
_entity.pdbx_description
1 polymer ?
#
loop_
_entity_poly.entity_id
_entity_poly.type
_entity_poly.pdbx_seq_one_letter_code
_entity_poly.pdbx_strand_id
1 'polypeptide(L)'
;MANVKPLFSTPIYHGSLSEKGQINLNELKKSCLSISEDDRAGHDWCLENGYTGYTSYASLSDLGWRFPIFNELEKLIDLHVNEYTLQLDWDLGNKKIKLDNLWIIILPEGGAHSGHIHPQSVISGTTYIEMPQDTSAIRFEDPRLSKMMAAPPPKVNARDARKQFFYVMPGVGDVLLWESWLRHEVPINMSKRERISVSFNYKWD
;
A
#
# COMPACT_ATOMS: atom_id res chain seq x y z
N MET A 1 32.23 25.85 7.32
CA MET A 1 31.91 24.52 6.75
C MET A 1 30.70 24.66 5.82
N ALA A 2 30.74 24.02 4.65
CA ALA A 2 29.56 24.05 3.74
C ALA A 2 28.37 23.31 4.36
N ASN A 3 27.18 23.87 4.20
CA ASN A 3 25.93 23.25 4.66
C ASN A 3 25.23 22.58 3.47
N VAL A 4 24.84 21.31 3.64
CA VAL A 4 24.09 20.53 2.63
C VAL A 4 22.68 20.30 3.16
N LYS A 5 21.67 20.90 2.52
CA LYS A 5 20.26 20.70 2.85
C LYS A 5 19.66 19.63 1.94
N PRO A 6 18.97 18.61 2.46
CA PRO A 6 18.09 17.77 1.65
C PRO A 6 16.88 18.58 1.21
N LEU A 7 16.56 18.54 -0.09
CA LEU A 7 15.34 19.14 -0.66
C LEU A 7 14.54 18.03 -1.34
N PHE A 8 13.22 18.22 -1.45
CA PHE A 8 12.31 17.29 -2.13
C PHE A 8 12.34 15.89 -1.52
N SER A 9 12.16 15.80 -0.20
CA SER A 9 11.97 14.52 0.50
C SER A 9 10.63 13.90 0.11
N THR A 10 10.61 12.57 -0.02
CA THR A 10 9.40 11.79 -0.25
C THR A 10 9.00 11.12 1.05
N PRO A 11 7.96 11.59 1.75
CA PRO A 11 7.52 11.00 3.01
C PRO A 11 6.75 9.69 2.75
N ILE A 12 6.98 8.70 3.62
CA ILE A 12 6.19 7.48 3.72
C ILE A 12 5.70 7.40 5.16
N TYR A 13 4.39 7.32 5.35
CA TYR A 13 3.79 7.12 6.65
C TYR A 13 3.85 5.64 7.03
N HIS A 14 4.18 5.35 8.27
CA HIS A 14 4.17 4.00 8.82
C HIS A 14 3.56 4.06 10.23
N GLY A 15 2.35 3.55 10.38
CA GLY A 15 1.63 3.43 11.64
C GLY A 15 1.09 2.01 11.84
N SER A 16 0.31 1.81 12.89
CA SER A 16 -0.39 0.55 13.17
C SER A 16 -1.87 0.80 13.45
N LEU A 17 -2.74 -0.07 12.95
CA LEU A 17 -4.19 0.00 13.22
C LEU A 17 -4.49 0.13 14.72
N SER A 18 -3.71 -0.54 15.58
CA SER A 18 -3.86 -0.51 17.02
C SER A 18 -3.63 0.88 17.66
N GLU A 19 -2.95 1.79 16.98
CA GLU A 19 -2.75 3.17 17.43
C GLU A 19 -4.02 4.02 17.33
N LYS A 20 -4.94 3.65 16.47
CA LYS A 20 -6.19 4.37 16.20
C LYS A 20 -7.45 3.67 16.75
N GLY A 21 -7.35 2.41 17.09
CA GLY A 21 -8.46 1.63 17.64
C GLY A 21 -8.19 0.13 17.58
N GLN A 22 -9.22 -0.65 17.88
CA GLN A 22 -9.14 -2.10 17.82
C GLN A 22 -10.00 -2.62 16.69
N ILE A 23 -9.49 -3.61 15.98
CA ILE A 23 -10.20 -4.37 14.97
C ILE A 23 -9.83 -5.85 15.10
N ASN A 24 -10.78 -6.74 14.85
CA ASN A 24 -10.54 -8.17 14.88
C ASN A 24 -9.81 -8.62 13.60
N LEU A 25 -8.47 -8.65 13.63
CA LEU A 25 -7.64 -9.06 12.48
C LEU A 25 -7.90 -10.50 12.03
N ASN A 26 -8.28 -11.40 12.95
CA ASN A 26 -8.63 -12.77 12.58
C ASN A 26 -9.95 -12.84 11.80
N GLU A 27 -10.93 -12.05 12.17
CA GLU A 27 -12.19 -11.91 11.44
C GLU A 27 -11.95 -11.26 10.08
N LEU A 28 -11.17 -10.18 10.04
CA LEU A 28 -10.81 -9.51 8.79
C LEU A 28 -10.08 -10.47 7.84
N LYS A 29 -9.14 -11.28 8.34
CA LYS A 29 -8.47 -12.32 7.55
C LYS A 29 -9.46 -13.34 6.98
N LYS A 30 -10.37 -13.87 7.81
CA LYS A 30 -11.40 -14.82 7.38
C LYS A 30 -12.29 -14.21 6.29
N SER A 31 -12.67 -12.94 6.46
CA SER A 31 -13.47 -12.21 5.48
C SER A 31 -12.73 -12.02 4.15
N CYS A 32 -11.43 -11.66 4.18
CA CYS A 32 -10.62 -11.58 2.97
C CYS A 32 -10.58 -12.91 2.20
N LEU A 33 -10.38 -14.02 2.91
CA LEU A 33 -10.32 -15.35 2.29
C LEU A 33 -11.68 -15.78 1.74
N SER A 34 -12.76 -15.65 2.51
CA SER A 34 -14.11 -16.01 2.07
C SER A 34 -14.55 -15.19 0.86
N ILE A 35 -14.29 -13.88 0.87
CA ILE A 35 -14.62 -13.03 -0.28
C ILE A 35 -13.83 -13.46 -1.52
N SER A 36 -12.55 -13.78 -1.37
CA SER A 36 -11.76 -14.24 -2.51
C SER A 36 -12.24 -15.57 -3.08
N GLU A 37 -12.72 -16.49 -2.25
CA GLU A 37 -13.29 -17.77 -2.70
C GLU A 37 -14.57 -17.59 -3.55
N ASP A 38 -15.38 -16.58 -3.22
CA ASP A 38 -16.65 -16.30 -3.88
C ASP A 38 -16.55 -15.33 -5.06
N ASP A 39 -15.47 -14.53 -5.16
CA ASP A 39 -15.28 -13.49 -6.19
C ASP A 39 -14.74 -14.05 -7.50
N ARG A 40 -15.61 -14.73 -8.24
CA ARG A 40 -15.29 -15.27 -9.55
C ARG A 40 -14.82 -14.21 -10.54
N ALA A 41 -15.44 -13.03 -10.53
CA ALA A 41 -15.09 -11.94 -11.44
C ALA A 41 -13.67 -11.42 -11.18
N GLY A 42 -13.25 -11.34 -9.90
CA GLY A 42 -11.88 -11.00 -9.53
C GLY A 42 -10.86 -12.02 -10.03
N HIS A 43 -11.16 -13.31 -9.89
CA HIS A 43 -10.30 -14.37 -10.42
C HIS A 43 -10.19 -14.34 -11.94
N ASP A 44 -11.32 -14.18 -12.65
CA ASP A 44 -11.34 -14.08 -14.11
C ASP A 44 -10.49 -12.89 -14.58
N TRP A 45 -10.62 -11.72 -13.93
CA TRP A 45 -9.79 -10.55 -14.22
C TRP A 45 -8.30 -10.82 -13.98
N CYS A 46 -7.94 -11.46 -12.87
CA CYS A 46 -6.55 -11.81 -12.55
C CYS A 46 -5.95 -12.70 -13.64
N LEU A 47 -6.69 -13.72 -14.09
CA LEU A 47 -6.26 -14.62 -15.16
C LEU A 47 -6.06 -13.89 -16.49
N GLU A 48 -7.02 -13.09 -16.91
CA GLU A 48 -6.99 -12.32 -18.17
C GLU A 48 -5.84 -11.32 -18.22
N ASN A 49 -5.47 -10.74 -17.06
CA ASN A 49 -4.40 -9.74 -16.95
C ASN A 49 -3.05 -10.30 -16.50
N GLY A 50 -2.92 -11.63 -16.38
CA GLY A 50 -1.67 -12.27 -15.96
C GLY A 50 -1.22 -11.89 -14.54
N TYR A 51 -2.18 -11.57 -13.66
CA TYR A 51 -1.90 -11.23 -12.27
C TYR A 51 -1.64 -12.51 -11.46
N THR A 52 -0.46 -12.62 -10.84
CA THR A 52 -0.02 -13.81 -10.11
C THR A 52 -0.51 -13.78 -8.64
N GLY A 53 -1.80 -13.94 -8.43
CA GLY A 53 -2.47 -13.90 -7.15
C GLY A 53 -3.94 -13.57 -7.31
N TYR A 54 -4.56 -13.08 -6.24
CA TYR A 54 -5.91 -12.57 -6.26
C TYR A 54 -5.93 -11.08 -5.90
N THR A 55 -6.75 -10.31 -6.61
CA THR A 55 -7.12 -8.95 -6.22
C THR A 55 -8.59 -8.69 -6.53
N SER A 56 -9.30 -8.08 -5.59
CA SER A 56 -10.67 -7.64 -5.81
C SER A 56 -10.77 -6.25 -6.47
N TYR A 57 -9.65 -5.65 -6.87
CA TYR A 57 -9.60 -4.27 -7.39
C TYR A 57 -10.59 -3.99 -8.52
N ALA A 58 -10.75 -4.92 -9.45
CA ALA A 58 -11.62 -4.76 -10.61
C ALA A 58 -13.06 -5.28 -10.40
N SER A 59 -13.32 -5.98 -9.30
CA SER A 59 -14.62 -6.64 -9.03
C SER A 59 -15.35 -6.07 -7.82
N LEU A 60 -14.64 -5.82 -6.71
CA LEU A 60 -15.22 -5.43 -5.42
C LEU A 60 -14.38 -4.30 -4.80
N SER A 61 -14.60 -3.07 -5.24
CA SER A 61 -13.92 -1.88 -4.71
C SER A 61 -14.68 -1.16 -3.59
N ASP A 62 -15.88 -1.62 -3.27
CA ASP A 62 -16.84 -1.06 -2.32
C ASP A 62 -17.02 -1.90 -1.04
N LEU A 63 -15.94 -2.57 -0.60
CA LEU A 63 -15.95 -3.52 0.51
C LEU A 63 -16.45 -2.90 1.83
N GLY A 64 -16.12 -1.64 2.12
CA GLY A 64 -16.55 -0.93 3.32
C GLY A 64 -18.07 -0.75 3.38
N TRP A 65 -18.74 -0.61 2.23
CA TRP A 65 -20.20 -0.56 2.16
C TRP A 65 -20.84 -1.95 2.30
N ARG A 66 -20.21 -3.00 1.75
CA ARG A 66 -20.79 -4.35 1.72
C ARG A 66 -20.62 -5.12 3.02
N PHE A 67 -19.51 -4.93 3.71
CA PHE A 67 -19.11 -5.78 4.85
C PHE A 67 -18.77 -4.93 6.07
N PRO A 68 -19.43 -5.17 7.23
CA PRO A 68 -19.22 -4.38 8.45
C PRO A 68 -17.76 -4.29 8.90
N ILE A 69 -17.00 -5.40 8.81
CA ILE A 69 -15.58 -5.43 9.22
C ILE A 69 -14.70 -4.51 8.36
N PHE A 70 -15.00 -4.35 7.08
CA PHE A 70 -14.30 -3.41 6.20
C PHE A 70 -14.72 -1.96 6.46
N ASN A 71 -15.96 -1.71 6.89
CA ASN A 71 -16.39 -0.39 7.34
C ASN A 71 -15.66 0.02 8.64
N GLU A 72 -15.43 -0.92 9.55
CA GLU A 72 -14.60 -0.67 10.74
C GLU A 72 -13.15 -0.36 10.34
N LEU A 73 -12.60 -1.13 9.42
CA LEU A 73 -11.25 -0.91 8.89
C LEU A 73 -11.14 0.48 8.24
N GLU A 74 -12.09 0.89 7.41
CA GLU A 74 -12.15 2.19 6.75
C GLU A 74 -12.05 3.34 7.76
N LYS A 75 -12.81 3.27 8.85
CA LYS A 75 -12.77 4.30 9.91
C LYS A 75 -11.40 4.44 10.57
N LEU A 76 -10.69 3.32 10.76
CA LEU A 76 -9.33 3.37 11.30
C LEU A 76 -8.34 3.94 10.28
N ILE A 77 -8.46 3.53 9.03
CA ILE A 77 -7.61 4.04 7.93
C ILE A 77 -7.82 5.54 7.76
N ASP A 78 -9.06 6.05 7.82
CA ASP A 78 -9.37 7.48 7.74
C ASP A 78 -8.60 8.30 8.79
N LEU A 79 -8.45 7.78 10.02
CA LEU A 79 -7.69 8.45 11.06
C LEU A 79 -6.19 8.54 10.73
N HIS A 80 -5.61 7.48 10.16
CA HIS A 80 -4.22 7.48 9.69
C HIS A 80 -4.02 8.43 8.49
N VAL A 81 -4.95 8.44 7.53
CA VAL A 81 -4.90 9.34 6.37
C VAL A 81 -5.01 10.79 6.79
N ASN A 82 -5.89 11.12 7.74
CA ASN A 82 -6.00 12.47 8.28
C ASN A 82 -4.69 12.92 8.94
N GLU A 83 -4.05 12.05 9.74
CA GLU A 83 -2.75 12.35 10.34
C GLU A 83 -1.66 12.56 9.29
N TYR A 84 -1.59 11.69 8.29
CA TYR A 84 -0.61 11.81 7.21
C TYR A 84 -0.81 13.10 6.41
N THR A 85 -2.07 13.46 6.10
CA THR A 85 -2.41 14.69 5.37
C THR A 85 -1.91 15.94 6.10
N LEU A 86 -1.99 15.97 7.42
CA LEU A 86 -1.44 17.07 8.23
C LEU A 86 0.08 17.18 8.11
N GLN A 87 0.79 16.05 7.91
CA GLN A 87 2.25 16.05 7.75
C GLN A 87 2.71 16.43 6.34
N LEU A 88 1.80 16.42 5.35
CA LEU A 88 2.09 16.81 3.97
C LEU A 88 1.98 18.32 3.73
N ASP A 89 1.54 19.08 4.73
CA ASP A 89 1.34 20.55 4.64
C ASP A 89 0.45 20.99 3.45
N TRP A 90 -0.52 20.15 3.08
CA TRP A 90 -1.41 20.45 1.95
C TRP A 90 -2.46 21.51 2.30
N ASP A 91 -2.62 22.50 1.44
CA ASP A 91 -3.78 23.40 1.47
C ASP A 91 -4.96 22.74 0.74
N LEU A 92 -5.87 22.16 1.50
CA LEU A 92 -7.05 21.48 0.95
C LEU A 92 -8.19 22.46 0.60
N GLY A 93 -8.12 23.73 1.04
CA GLY A 93 -9.21 24.70 0.89
C GLY A 93 -10.48 24.20 1.57
N ASN A 94 -11.60 24.19 0.84
CA ASN A 94 -12.90 23.70 1.32
C ASN A 94 -13.14 22.21 1.00
N LYS A 95 -12.15 21.52 0.43
CA LYS A 95 -12.24 20.12 0.02
C LYS A 95 -11.71 19.19 1.11
N LYS A 96 -11.96 17.89 0.93
CA LYS A 96 -11.52 16.84 1.86
C LYS A 96 -10.81 15.73 1.11
N ILE A 97 -9.98 15.02 1.83
CA ILE A 97 -9.44 13.74 1.38
C ILE A 97 -10.45 12.66 1.76
N LYS A 98 -10.93 11.89 0.77
CA LYS A 98 -11.96 10.86 0.94
C LYS A 98 -11.50 9.54 0.33
N LEU A 99 -11.90 8.43 0.95
CA LEU A 99 -11.72 7.10 0.38
C LEU A 99 -12.40 7.04 -1.00
N ASP A 100 -11.67 6.57 -1.98
CA ASP A 100 -12.15 6.34 -3.35
C ASP A 100 -12.44 4.88 -3.59
N ASN A 101 -11.50 4.02 -3.24
CA ASN A 101 -11.65 2.58 -3.33
C ASN A 101 -10.80 1.83 -2.29
N LEU A 102 -11.23 0.61 -1.96
CA LEU A 102 -10.57 -0.28 -1.02
C LEU A 102 -10.73 -1.71 -1.54
N TRP A 103 -9.63 -2.48 -1.60
CA TRP A 103 -9.64 -3.82 -2.19
C TRP A 103 -8.66 -4.78 -1.49
N ILE A 104 -8.95 -6.08 -1.63
CA ILE A 104 -8.15 -7.17 -1.10
C ILE A 104 -7.04 -7.54 -2.09
N ILE A 105 -5.87 -7.91 -1.57
CA ILE A 105 -4.77 -8.53 -2.31
C ILE A 105 -4.32 -9.78 -1.57
N ILE A 106 -4.28 -10.92 -2.26
CA ILE A 106 -3.73 -12.18 -1.76
C ILE A 106 -2.64 -12.64 -2.72
N LEU A 107 -1.40 -12.71 -2.22
CA LEU A 107 -0.26 -13.18 -2.99
C LEU A 107 0.19 -14.55 -2.47
N PRO A 108 -0.04 -15.64 -3.21
CA PRO A 108 0.47 -16.97 -2.89
C PRO A 108 1.99 -17.04 -3.09
N GLU A 109 2.60 -18.20 -2.87
CA GLU A 109 3.99 -18.46 -3.27
C GLU A 109 4.17 -18.13 -4.75
N GLY A 110 5.20 -17.39 -5.09
CA GLY A 110 5.47 -16.91 -6.45
C GLY A 110 4.63 -15.70 -6.89
N GLY A 111 3.63 -15.29 -6.10
CA GLY A 111 2.81 -14.11 -6.39
C GLY A 111 3.60 -12.82 -6.23
N ALA A 112 3.29 -11.82 -7.07
CA ALA A 112 3.93 -10.52 -7.07
C ALA A 112 2.95 -9.44 -7.50
N HIS A 113 3.28 -8.17 -7.21
CA HIS A 113 2.56 -7.03 -7.75
C HIS A 113 3.56 -6.11 -8.45
N SER A 114 3.44 -5.98 -9.76
CA SER A 114 4.39 -5.24 -10.59
C SER A 114 4.44 -3.75 -10.24
N GLY A 115 5.56 -3.11 -10.59
CA GLY A 115 5.78 -1.68 -10.31
C GLY A 115 4.78 -0.76 -11.01
N HIS A 116 4.02 0.03 -10.24
CA HIS A 116 2.94 0.88 -10.71
C HIS A 116 2.78 2.16 -9.86
N ILE A 117 1.88 3.03 -10.28
CA ILE A 117 1.40 4.23 -9.58
C ILE A 117 -0.13 4.20 -9.60
N HIS A 118 -0.79 5.07 -8.83
CA HIS A 118 -2.25 5.18 -8.82
C HIS A 118 -2.69 6.53 -9.42
N PRO A 119 -2.89 6.60 -10.75
CA PRO A 119 -3.39 7.81 -11.39
C PRO A 119 -4.75 8.24 -10.82
N GLN A 120 -4.98 9.56 -10.70
CA GLN A 120 -6.23 10.17 -10.18
C GLN A 120 -6.45 10.04 -8.66
N SER A 121 -5.58 9.34 -7.94
CA SER A 121 -5.57 9.34 -6.49
C SER A 121 -4.49 10.28 -5.95
N VAL A 122 -4.61 10.73 -4.71
CA VAL A 122 -3.64 11.63 -4.06
C VAL A 122 -2.87 10.93 -2.94
N ILE A 123 -3.53 10.05 -2.17
CA ILE A 123 -2.90 9.18 -1.19
C ILE A 123 -3.28 7.74 -1.52
N SER A 124 -2.28 6.88 -1.53
CA SER A 124 -2.43 5.43 -1.60
C SER A 124 -1.88 4.80 -0.34
N GLY A 125 -2.41 3.64 0.00
CA GLY A 125 -1.93 2.93 1.17
C GLY A 125 -2.30 1.46 1.16
N THR A 126 -1.75 0.77 2.14
CA THR A 126 -2.05 -0.64 2.38
C THR A 126 -1.93 -0.97 3.86
N THR A 127 -2.79 -1.86 4.34
CA THR A 127 -2.68 -2.50 5.65
C THR A 127 -2.48 -4.00 5.49
N TYR A 128 -1.79 -4.61 6.43
CA TYR A 128 -1.29 -5.96 6.32
C TYR A 128 -2.02 -6.89 7.28
N ILE A 129 -2.65 -7.92 6.73
CA ILE A 129 -3.53 -8.84 7.47
C ILE A 129 -2.83 -10.17 7.77
N GLU A 130 -2.01 -10.65 6.83
CA GLU A 130 -1.16 -11.83 7.01
C GLU A 130 0.20 -11.57 6.38
N MET A 131 1.24 -11.68 7.20
CA MET A 131 2.64 -11.50 6.79
C MET A 131 3.45 -12.72 7.27
N PRO A 132 3.45 -13.80 6.50
CA PRO A 132 4.20 -14.99 6.89
C PRO A 132 5.71 -14.76 6.81
N GLN A 133 6.48 -15.61 7.50
CA GLN A 133 7.94 -15.61 7.36
C GLN A 133 8.33 -15.80 5.89
N ASP A 134 9.41 -15.16 5.47
CA ASP A 134 9.96 -15.18 4.11
C ASP A 134 9.05 -14.54 3.04
N THR A 135 8.02 -13.80 3.44
CA THR A 135 7.21 -13.00 2.52
C THR A 135 7.97 -11.75 2.04
N SER A 136 7.48 -11.15 0.96
CA SER A 136 8.11 -9.96 0.35
C SER A 136 7.73 -8.65 1.05
N ALA A 137 8.73 -7.77 1.17
CA ALA A 137 8.54 -6.36 1.50
C ALA A 137 7.80 -5.61 0.39
N ILE A 138 7.21 -4.46 0.69
CA ILE A 138 6.88 -3.48 -0.34
C ILE A 138 8.14 -2.70 -0.70
N ARG A 139 8.35 -2.41 -2.00
CA ARG A 139 9.48 -1.69 -2.55
C ARG A 139 9.03 -0.39 -3.19
N PHE A 140 9.62 0.73 -2.78
CA PHE A 140 9.42 2.05 -3.37
C PHE A 140 10.60 2.42 -4.24
N GLU A 141 10.35 3.08 -5.37
CA GLU A 141 11.38 3.55 -6.30
C GLU A 141 11.59 5.07 -6.12
N ASP A 142 12.87 5.50 -6.10
CA ASP A 142 13.23 6.92 -6.08
C ASP A 142 12.66 7.65 -7.31
N PRO A 143 11.75 8.63 -7.14
CA PRO A 143 11.07 9.30 -8.25
C PRO A 143 11.97 10.24 -9.05
N ARG A 144 13.13 10.56 -8.52
CA ARG A 144 14.06 11.44 -9.22
C ARG A 144 14.71 10.70 -10.38
N LEU A 145 14.38 10.91 -11.55
CA LEU A 145 14.81 10.28 -12.79
C LEU A 145 16.33 9.90 -12.87
N SER A 146 16.85 9.36 -11.78
CA SER A 146 18.27 9.01 -11.60
C SER A 146 18.77 8.00 -12.63
N LYS A 147 17.87 7.15 -13.15
CA LYS A 147 18.18 6.22 -14.23
C LYS A 147 18.47 6.89 -15.57
N MET A 148 18.00 8.12 -15.75
CA MET A 148 18.21 8.91 -16.96
C MET A 148 19.42 9.84 -16.86
N MET A 149 20.06 9.91 -15.70
CA MET A 149 21.23 10.73 -15.45
C MET A 149 22.46 9.82 -15.26
N ALA A 150 23.61 10.22 -15.79
CA ALA A 150 24.89 9.51 -15.65
C ALA A 150 25.44 9.69 -14.22
N ALA A 151 24.69 9.23 -13.23
CA ALA A 151 25.10 9.30 -11.83
C ALA A 151 25.85 8.03 -11.42
N PRO A 152 26.88 8.11 -10.56
CA PRO A 152 27.51 6.93 -9.98
C PRO A 152 26.49 6.17 -9.12
N PRO A 153 26.60 4.83 -9.01
CA PRO A 153 25.72 4.05 -8.15
C PRO A 153 25.91 4.44 -6.68
N PRO A 154 24.85 4.39 -5.87
CA PRO A 154 24.98 4.65 -4.44
C PRO A 154 25.85 3.58 -3.76
N LYS A 155 26.51 3.95 -2.67
CA LYS A 155 27.24 2.98 -1.83
C LYS A 155 26.27 1.94 -1.26
N VAL A 156 26.78 0.73 -0.95
CA VAL A 156 25.98 -0.34 -0.32
C VAL A 156 25.34 0.14 1.00
N ASN A 157 26.07 0.92 1.79
CA ASN A 157 25.61 1.51 3.05
C ASN A 157 25.11 2.96 2.90
N ALA A 158 24.64 3.35 1.71
CA ALA A 158 24.06 4.67 1.50
C ALA A 158 22.85 4.88 2.42
N ARG A 159 22.66 6.13 2.88
CA ARG A 159 21.46 6.52 3.62
C ARG A 159 20.22 6.24 2.78
N ASP A 160 19.10 5.89 3.42
CA ASP A 160 17.85 5.53 2.75
C ASP A 160 17.40 6.57 1.72
N ALA A 161 17.45 7.85 2.06
CA ALA A 161 17.17 8.96 1.16
C ALA A 161 18.09 9.07 -0.09
N ARG A 162 19.06 8.17 -0.24
CA ARG A 162 19.99 8.10 -1.38
C ARG A 162 19.96 6.76 -2.10
N LYS A 163 19.16 5.80 -1.63
CA LYS A 163 18.95 4.52 -2.30
C LYS A 163 18.02 4.70 -3.48
N GLN A 164 18.21 3.93 -4.54
CA GLN A 164 17.31 3.91 -5.68
C GLN A 164 15.99 3.20 -5.33
N PHE A 165 16.08 2.17 -4.50
CA PHE A 165 14.94 1.42 -4.00
C PHE A 165 14.97 1.40 -2.49
N PHE A 166 13.82 1.64 -1.88
CA PHE A 166 13.63 1.54 -0.45
C PHE A 166 12.60 0.45 -0.14
N TYR A 167 12.95 -0.44 0.78
CA TYR A 167 12.13 -1.59 1.15
C TYR A 167 11.58 -1.38 2.55
N VAL A 168 10.28 -1.62 2.71
CA VAL A 168 9.61 -1.68 4.00
C VAL A 168 9.08 -3.08 4.20
N MET A 169 9.50 -3.75 5.29
CA MET A 169 8.94 -5.02 5.73
C MET A 169 7.91 -4.72 6.83
N PRO A 170 6.62 -4.72 6.51
CA PRO A 170 5.58 -4.41 7.49
C PRO A 170 5.25 -5.62 8.37
N GLY A 171 4.75 -5.34 9.56
CA GLY A 171 4.10 -6.32 10.43
C GLY A 171 2.61 -6.44 10.14
N VAL A 172 1.98 -7.46 10.75
CA VAL A 172 0.51 -7.60 10.75
C VAL A 172 -0.12 -6.45 11.52
N GLY A 173 -1.10 -5.78 10.92
CA GLY A 173 -1.77 -4.60 11.47
C GLY A 173 -1.08 -3.27 11.14
N ASP A 174 0.08 -3.29 10.49
CA ASP A 174 0.71 -2.05 10.02
C ASP A 174 -0.11 -1.37 8.93
N VAL A 175 -0.01 -0.04 8.88
CA VAL A 175 -0.58 0.83 7.85
C VAL A 175 0.54 1.64 7.22
N LEU A 176 0.72 1.49 5.93
CA LEU A 176 1.64 2.31 5.14
C LEU A 176 0.82 3.24 4.23
N LEU A 177 1.23 4.55 4.19
CA LEU A 177 0.65 5.53 3.28
C LEU A 177 1.77 6.25 2.53
N TRP A 178 1.47 6.63 1.30
CA TRP A 178 2.33 7.43 0.43
C TRP A 178 1.50 8.24 -0.55
N GLU A 179 2.09 9.28 -1.11
CA GLU A 179 1.48 10.03 -2.21
C GLU A 179 1.37 9.12 -3.45
N SER A 180 0.21 9.07 -4.07
CA SER A 180 -0.20 8.08 -5.09
C SER A 180 0.69 8.04 -6.34
N TRP A 181 1.43 9.12 -6.62
CA TRP A 181 2.38 9.21 -7.72
C TRP A 181 3.67 8.40 -7.47
N LEU A 182 3.96 7.99 -6.22
CA LEU A 182 5.18 7.26 -5.88
C LEU A 182 5.11 5.83 -6.41
N ARG A 183 6.03 5.50 -7.31
CA ARG A 183 6.13 4.16 -7.90
C ARG A 183 6.52 3.14 -6.85
N HIS A 184 5.76 2.06 -6.78
CA HIS A 184 5.98 0.98 -5.82
C HIS A 184 5.59 -0.37 -6.41
N GLU A 185 6.07 -1.43 -5.77
CA GLU A 185 5.78 -2.81 -6.15
C GLU A 185 5.86 -3.74 -4.94
N VAL A 186 5.35 -4.94 -5.10
CA VAL A 186 5.58 -6.05 -4.17
C VAL A 186 6.34 -7.15 -4.93
N PRO A 187 7.63 -7.36 -4.64
CA PRO A 187 8.41 -8.44 -5.23
C PRO A 187 7.80 -9.83 -4.95
N ILE A 188 8.31 -10.84 -5.62
CA ILE A 188 7.82 -12.21 -5.54
C ILE A 188 7.75 -12.66 -4.06
N ASN A 189 6.57 -13.18 -3.67
CA ASN A 189 6.39 -13.82 -2.37
C ASN A 189 7.11 -15.18 -2.36
N MET A 190 8.16 -15.28 -1.55
CA MET A 190 8.94 -16.52 -1.41
C MET A 190 8.40 -17.43 -0.32
N SER A 191 7.44 -16.97 0.47
CA SER A 191 6.80 -17.79 1.50
C SER A 191 5.92 -18.88 0.90
N LYS A 192 5.88 -20.03 1.54
CA LYS A 192 4.92 -21.12 1.23
C LYS A 192 3.47 -20.78 1.59
N ARG A 193 3.27 -19.66 2.30
CA ARG A 193 1.97 -19.19 2.76
C ARG A 193 1.61 -17.88 2.06
N GLU A 194 0.32 -17.62 1.97
CA GLU A 194 -0.22 -16.43 1.37
C GLU A 194 0.10 -15.17 2.21
N ARG A 195 0.49 -14.12 1.53
CA ARG A 195 0.53 -12.75 2.05
C ARG A 195 -0.80 -12.08 1.74
N ILE A 196 -1.47 -11.57 2.78
CA ILE A 196 -2.77 -10.93 2.65
C ILE A 196 -2.66 -9.47 3.07
N SER A 197 -3.15 -8.58 2.24
CA SER A 197 -3.23 -7.15 2.53
C SER A 197 -4.52 -6.56 1.98
N VAL A 198 -4.91 -5.41 2.53
CA VAL A 198 -6.01 -4.58 2.03
C VAL A 198 -5.40 -3.26 1.61
N SER A 199 -5.53 -2.93 0.33
CA SER A 199 -5.04 -1.69 -0.25
C SER A 199 -6.18 -0.71 -0.51
N PHE A 200 -5.86 0.56 -0.56
CA PHE A 200 -6.87 1.62 -0.68
C PHE A 200 -6.28 2.87 -1.33
N ASN A 201 -7.16 3.66 -1.92
CA ASN A 201 -6.83 4.95 -2.50
C ASN A 201 -7.77 6.03 -1.97
N TYR A 202 -7.22 7.22 -1.84
CA TYR A 202 -7.93 8.43 -1.45
C TYR A 202 -7.82 9.49 -2.54
N LYS A 203 -8.90 10.23 -2.73
CA LYS A 203 -8.98 11.36 -3.66
C LYS A 203 -9.22 12.67 -2.92
N TRP A 204 -8.86 13.75 -3.56
CA TRP A 204 -9.17 15.12 -3.14
C TRP A 204 -10.45 15.58 -3.81
N ASP A 205 -11.52 15.76 -3.01
CA ASP A 205 -12.87 15.99 -3.51
C ASP A 205 -13.60 17.09 -2.70
#